data_ecf87ba12ba9785ce1cbeb4c8e351598
#
_entry.id   ecf87ba12ba9785ce1cbeb4c8e351598
#
_cell.length_a   1.000
_cell.length_b   1.000
_cell.length_c   1.000
_cell.angle_alpha   90.00
_cell.angle_beta   90.00
_cell.angle_gamma   90.00
#
_symmetry.space_group_name_H-M   'P 1'
#
loop_
_entity.id
_entity.type
_entity.pdbx_description
1 polymer ?
#
loop_
_entity_poly.entity_id
_entity_poly.type
_entity_poly.pdbx_seq_one_letter_code
_entity_poly.pdbx_strand_id
1 'polypeptide(L)'
;MVERWTRERRLEHTRSLLLDAAEAVFAEKGFAPATLDDIAYAAGYTKGAIYKHFATKEELFLAVSDRYWRRYFDNFAEVMAASREVGARELDEIAKRWKQLSRDRGAEHAALGHEFTLYLLRNPAARERVSGKRAEVVEALADFIVRGVDRLGGSLRIPAATFAHVLIATSDAIVLSSELDDIDLYRPIIEMFVSAIKLD
;
A
#
# COMPACT_ATOMS: atom_id res chain seq x y z
N MET A 1 -30.19 -17.85 -16.10
CA MET A 1 -28.99 -18.72 -16.32
C MET A 1 -27.97 -18.39 -15.24
N VAL A 2 -27.56 -19.34 -14.41
CA VAL A 2 -26.50 -19.13 -13.41
C VAL A 2 -25.16 -19.19 -14.16
N GLU A 3 -24.47 -18.07 -14.26
CA GLU A 3 -23.15 -17.98 -14.90
C GLU A 3 -22.16 -18.85 -14.12
N ARG A 4 -21.61 -19.86 -14.76
CA ARG A 4 -20.65 -20.78 -14.15
C ARG A 4 -19.28 -20.10 -14.14
N TRP A 5 -18.80 -19.71 -12.97
CA TRP A 5 -17.49 -19.09 -12.81
C TRP A 5 -16.38 -19.98 -13.34
N THR A 6 -15.44 -19.41 -14.08
CA THR A 6 -14.20 -20.10 -14.50
C THR A 6 -13.35 -20.45 -13.28
N ARG A 7 -12.40 -21.39 -13.43
CA ARG A 7 -11.45 -21.73 -12.37
C ARG A 7 -10.66 -20.49 -11.90
N GLU A 8 -10.20 -19.68 -12.84
CA GLU A 8 -9.45 -18.44 -12.55
C GLU A 8 -10.28 -17.45 -11.75
N ARG A 9 -11.52 -17.19 -12.17
CA ARG A 9 -12.43 -16.25 -11.46
C ARG A 9 -12.73 -16.71 -10.03
N ARG A 10 -12.81 -18.04 -9.80
CA ARG A 10 -12.97 -18.60 -8.46
C ARG A 10 -11.71 -18.43 -7.61
N LEU A 11 -10.52 -18.62 -8.18
CA LEU A 11 -9.25 -18.43 -7.48
C LEU A 11 -9.06 -16.97 -7.09
N GLU A 12 -9.35 -16.05 -8.00
CA GLU A 12 -9.25 -14.61 -7.76
C GLU A 12 -10.24 -14.15 -6.68
N HIS A 13 -11.48 -14.62 -6.74
CA HIS A 13 -12.49 -14.34 -5.71
C HIS A 13 -12.07 -14.87 -4.33
N THR A 14 -11.60 -16.13 -4.26
CA THR A 14 -11.08 -16.69 -3.01
C THR A 14 -9.89 -15.88 -2.49
N ARG A 15 -8.97 -15.48 -3.36
CA ARG A 15 -7.83 -14.65 -3.00
C ARG A 15 -8.29 -13.30 -2.42
N SER A 16 -9.28 -12.65 -3.01
CA SER A 16 -9.85 -11.41 -2.50
C SER A 16 -10.43 -11.57 -1.10
N LEU A 17 -11.25 -12.60 -0.87
CA LEU A 17 -11.84 -12.87 0.45
C LEU A 17 -10.79 -13.16 1.52
N LEU A 18 -9.72 -13.89 1.17
CA LEU A 18 -8.59 -14.12 2.07
C LEU A 18 -7.85 -12.83 2.43
N LEU A 19 -7.68 -11.91 1.46
CA LEU A 19 -7.07 -10.61 1.72
C LEU A 19 -7.95 -9.71 2.58
N ASP A 20 -9.28 -9.73 2.38
CA ASP A 20 -10.22 -8.96 3.22
C ASP A 20 -10.20 -9.44 4.67
N ALA A 21 -10.24 -10.76 4.87
CA ALA A 21 -10.14 -11.34 6.20
C ALA A 21 -8.78 -11.09 6.86
N ALA A 22 -7.69 -11.18 6.09
CA ALA A 22 -6.34 -10.92 6.59
C ALA A 22 -6.20 -9.46 7.03
N GLU A 23 -6.72 -8.50 6.25
CA GLU A 23 -6.72 -7.09 6.59
C GLU A 23 -7.44 -6.84 7.93
N ALA A 24 -8.63 -7.41 8.12
CA ALA A 24 -9.41 -7.28 9.34
C ALA A 24 -8.69 -7.91 10.56
N VAL A 25 -8.18 -9.13 10.41
CA VAL A 25 -7.48 -9.83 11.50
C VAL A 25 -6.17 -9.17 11.89
N PHE A 26 -5.40 -8.68 10.91
CA PHE A 26 -4.19 -7.94 11.19
C PHE A 26 -4.46 -6.59 11.87
N ALA A 27 -5.52 -5.88 11.46
CA ALA A 27 -5.91 -4.63 12.10
C ALA A 27 -6.35 -4.84 13.56
N GLU A 28 -7.09 -5.90 13.83
CA GLU A 28 -7.59 -6.21 15.19
C GLU A 28 -6.48 -6.73 16.13
N LYS A 29 -5.64 -7.65 15.64
CA LYS A 29 -4.69 -8.39 16.49
C LYS A 29 -3.24 -7.89 16.40
N GLY A 30 -2.90 -7.10 15.40
CA GLY A 30 -1.52 -6.82 15.01
C GLY A 30 -0.90 -7.95 14.18
N PHE A 31 0.27 -7.68 13.58
CA PHE A 31 0.95 -8.66 12.70
C PHE A 31 1.45 -9.89 13.48
N ALA A 32 2.15 -9.70 14.60
CA ALA A 32 2.84 -10.79 15.28
C ALA A 32 1.87 -11.82 15.90
N PRO A 33 0.81 -11.42 16.65
CA PRO A 33 -0.14 -12.36 17.27
C PRO A 33 -1.10 -13.00 16.27
N ALA A 34 -1.44 -12.34 15.16
CA ALA A 34 -2.34 -12.89 14.15
C ALA A 34 -1.81 -14.21 13.56
N THR A 35 -2.68 -15.21 13.44
CA THR A 35 -2.33 -16.51 12.87
C THR A 35 -3.05 -16.77 11.53
N LEU A 36 -2.51 -17.66 10.70
CA LEU A 36 -3.19 -18.09 9.48
C LEU A 36 -4.50 -18.83 9.79
N ASP A 37 -4.62 -19.45 10.97
CA ASP A 37 -5.85 -20.11 11.41
C ASP A 37 -6.95 -19.08 11.73
N ASP A 38 -6.61 -17.96 12.38
CA ASP A 38 -7.54 -16.84 12.60
C ASP A 38 -8.08 -16.29 11.28
N ILE A 39 -7.17 -16.07 10.32
CA ILE A 39 -7.50 -15.52 9.00
C ILE A 39 -8.37 -16.51 8.21
N ALA A 40 -8.04 -17.79 8.23
CA ALA A 40 -8.84 -18.82 7.58
C ALA A 40 -10.25 -18.88 8.16
N TYR A 41 -10.36 -18.85 9.49
CA TYR A 41 -11.65 -18.81 10.18
C TYR A 41 -12.47 -17.58 9.81
N ALA A 42 -11.88 -16.40 9.85
CA ALA A 42 -12.54 -15.14 9.49
C ALA A 42 -13.01 -15.13 8.03
N ALA A 43 -12.25 -15.74 7.12
CA ALA A 43 -12.58 -15.85 5.70
C ALA A 43 -13.65 -16.94 5.40
N GLY A 44 -13.98 -17.80 6.34
CA GLY A 44 -14.83 -18.97 6.10
C GLY A 44 -14.15 -20.07 5.28
N TYR A 45 -12.81 -20.14 5.33
CA TYR A 45 -11.97 -21.09 4.58
C TYR A 45 -11.11 -21.92 5.52
N THR A 46 -10.40 -22.89 4.95
CA THR A 46 -9.39 -23.67 5.67
C THR A 46 -8.01 -23.04 5.51
N LYS A 47 -7.10 -23.31 6.46
CA LYS A 47 -5.69 -22.92 6.35
C LYS A 47 -5.03 -23.42 5.06
N GLY A 48 -5.44 -24.60 4.58
CA GLY A 48 -4.99 -25.15 3.30
C GLY A 48 -5.42 -24.31 2.09
N ALA A 49 -6.51 -23.56 2.18
CA ALA A 49 -6.90 -22.60 1.14
C ALA A 49 -5.95 -21.40 1.10
N ILE A 50 -5.46 -20.92 2.24
CA ILE A 50 -4.47 -19.84 2.29
C ILE A 50 -3.17 -20.28 1.62
N TYR A 51 -2.66 -21.48 1.93
CA TYR A 51 -1.40 -21.98 1.36
C TYR A 51 -1.44 -22.21 -0.16
N LYS A 52 -2.63 -22.26 -0.77
CA LYS A 52 -2.75 -22.27 -2.25
C LYS A 52 -2.45 -20.92 -2.89
N HIS A 53 -2.50 -19.84 -2.12
CA HIS A 53 -2.34 -18.47 -2.61
C HIS A 53 -1.11 -17.76 -2.03
N PHE A 54 -0.71 -18.11 -0.81
CA PHE A 54 0.36 -17.45 -0.06
C PHE A 54 1.17 -18.50 0.70
N ALA A 55 2.48 -18.55 0.48
CA ALA A 55 3.35 -19.53 1.12
C ALA A 55 3.55 -19.22 2.63
N THR A 56 3.48 -17.96 3.03
CA THR A 56 3.73 -17.52 4.41
C THR A 56 2.76 -16.40 4.85
N LYS A 57 2.71 -16.16 6.16
CA LYS A 57 1.96 -15.02 6.74
C LYS A 57 2.52 -13.68 6.25
N GLU A 58 3.84 -13.61 6.10
CA GLU A 58 4.53 -12.43 5.60
C GLU A 58 4.16 -12.12 4.13
N GLU A 59 4.07 -13.12 3.28
CA GLU A 59 3.60 -12.92 1.90
C GLU A 59 2.14 -12.46 1.85
N LEU A 60 1.28 -13.03 2.69
CA LEU A 60 -0.10 -12.59 2.80
C LEU A 60 -0.19 -11.13 3.26
N PHE A 61 0.61 -10.73 4.25
CA PHE A 61 0.68 -9.35 4.71
C PHE A 61 1.15 -8.39 3.59
N LEU A 62 2.21 -8.75 2.86
CA LEU A 62 2.68 -7.95 1.73
C LEU A 62 1.62 -7.81 0.63
N ALA A 63 0.83 -8.86 0.39
CA ALA A 63 -0.25 -8.80 -0.59
C ALA A 63 -1.41 -7.89 -0.13
N VAL A 64 -1.71 -7.83 1.17
CA VAL A 64 -2.64 -6.84 1.76
C VAL A 64 -2.10 -5.43 1.56
N SER A 65 -0.82 -5.20 1.84
CA SER A 65 -0.15 -3.91 1.66
C SER A 65 -0.13 -3.47 0.19
N ASP A 66 0.23 -4.38 -0.75
CA ASP A 66 0.23 -4.10 -2.19
C ASP A 66 -1.16 -3.68 -2.68
N ARG A 67 -2.22 -4.37 -2.23
CA ARG A 67 -3.60 -4.02 -2.57
C ARG A 67 -3.97 -2.61 -2.11
N TYR A 68 -3.52 -2.22 -0.93
CA TYR A 68 -3.70 -0.87 -0.42
C TYR A 68 -3.00 0.18 -1.29
N TRP A 69 -1.72 -0.05 -1.61
CA TRP A 69 -0.96 0.87 -2.44
C TRP A 69 -1.58 1.05 -3.84
N ARG A 70 -2.07 -0.03 -4.45
CA ARG A 70 -2.77 0.06 -5.76
C ARG A 70 -4.00 0.95 -5.68
N ARG A 71 -4.86 0.76 -4.69
CA ARG A 71 -6.03 1.64 -4.47
C ARG A 71 -5.63 3.10 -4.29
N TYR A 72 -4.57 3.33 -3.56
CA TYR A 72 -4.04 4.67 -3.34
C TYR A 72 -3.59 5.32 -4.64
N PHE A 73 -2.82 4.59 -5.45
CA PHE A 73 -2.32 5.09 -6.73
C PHE A 73 -3.39 5.30 -7.78
N ASP A 74 -4.40 4.43 -7.84
CA ASP A 74 -5.53 4.60 -8.75
C ASP A 74 -6.25 5.93 -8.46
N ASN A 75 -6.52 6.24 -7.19
CA ASN A 75 -7.12 7.53 -6.80
C ASN A 75 -6.20 8.72 -7.11
N PHE A 76 -4.89 8.59 -6.92
CA PHE A 76 -3.92 9.63 -7.24
C PHE A 76 -3.83 9.87 -8.75
N ALA A 77 -3.84 8.80 -9.55
CA ALA A 77 -3.82 8.88 -11.00
C ALA A 77 -5.03 9.63 -11.56
N GLU A 78 -6.20 9.51 -10.94
CA GLU A 78 -7.41 10.26 -11.35
C GLU A 78 -7.24 11.76 -11.16
N VAL A 79 -6.68 12.21 -10.03
CA VAL A 79 -6.41 13.65 -9.81
C VAL A 79 -5.41 14.18 -10.83
N MET A 80 -4.32 13.45 -11.03
CA MET A 80 -3.27 13.85 -11.96
C MET A 80 -3.75 13.82 -13.41
N ALA A 81 -4.65 12.92 -13.80
CA ALA A 81 -5.22 12.86 -15.15
C ALA A 81 -6.20 14.01 -15.43
N ALA A 82 -6.85 14.54 -14.40
CA ALA A 82 -7.80 15.65 -14.52
C ALA A 82 -7.10 17.02 -14.66
N SER A 83 -5.80 17.11 -14.38
CA SER A 83 -5.05 18.38 -14.33
C SER A 83 -3.97 18.42 -15.40
N ARG A 84 -3.81 19.59 -16.05
CA ARG A 84 -2.73 19.86 -17.03
C ARG A 84 -1.49 20.46 -16.38
N GLU A 85 -1.63 21.00 -15.18
CA GLU A 85 -0.56 21.62 -14.39
C GLU A 85 -0.75 21.23 -12.93
N VAL A 86 0.35 21.10 -12.18
CA VAL A 86 0.31 20.84 -10.75
C VAL A 86 0.51 22.15 -10.00
N GLY A 87 -0.58 22.90 -9.85
CA GLY A 87 -0.62 24.13 -9.07
C GLY A 87 -1.03 23.91 -7.62
N ALA A 88 -1.20 25.00 -6.85
CA ALA A 88 -1.58 24.94 -5.44
C ALA A 88 -2.90 24.20 -5.19
N ARG A 89 -3.88 24.35 -6.10
CA ARG A 89 -5.19 23.68 -6.01
C ARG A 89 -5.08 22.17 -6.16
N GLU A 90 -4.28 21.69 -7.08
CA GLU A 90 -4.05 20.27 -7.32
C GLU A 90 -3.32 19.64 -6.14
N LEU A 91 -2.33 20.34 -5.58
CA LEU A 91 -1.64 19.91 -4.37
C LEU A 91 -2.59 19.78 -3.17
N ASP A 92 -3.50 20.74 -2.99
CA ASP A 92 -4.54 20.69 -1.95
C ASP A 92 -5.49 19.50 -2.13
N GLU A 93 -5.94 19.25 -3.36
CA GLU A 93 -6.83 18.11 -3.65
C GLU A 93 -6.13 16.78 -3.42
N ILE A 94 -4.86 16.63 -3.82
CA ILE A 94 -4.05 15.45 -3.58
C ILE A 94 -3.88 15.23 -2.07
N ALA A 95 -3.52 16.28 -1.32
CA ALA A 95 -3.35 16.21 0.12
C ALA A 95 -4.65 15.79 0.83
N LYS A 96 -5.76 16.38 0.43
CA LYS A 96 -7.09 16.07 0.96
C LYS A 96 -7.48 14.62 0.70
N ARG A 97 -7.28 14.12 -0.51
CA ARG A 97 -7.58 12.72 -0.86
C ARG A 97 -6.67 11.75 -0.11
N TRP A 98 -5.39 12.05 -0.01
CA TRP A 98 -4.47 11.23 0.78
C TRP A 98 -4.90 11.18 2.24
N LYS A 99 -5.19 12.32 2.85
CA LYS A 99 -5.66 12.41 4.23
C LYS A 99 -6.96 11.63 4.44
N GLN A 100 -7.91 11.69 3.49
CA GLN A 100 -9.14 10.93 3.56
C GLN A 100 -8.89 9.41 3.51
N LEU A 101 -8.10 8.94 2.55
CA LEU A 101 -7.74 7.52 2.43
C LEU A 101 -7.01 6.98 3.66
N SER A 102 -6.13 7.81 4.25
CA SER A 102 -5.42 7.45 5.48
C SER A 102 -6.37 7.37 6.68
N ARG A 103 -7.34 8.29 6.79
CA ARG A 103 -8.38 8.26 7.83
C ARG A 103 -9.31 7.06 7.68
N ASP A 104 -9.75 6.75 6.46
CA ASP A 104 -10.61 5.60 6.17
C ASP A 104 -9.94 4.27 6.54
N ARG A 105 -8.61 4.22 6.48
CA ARG A 105 -7.81 3.06 6.87
C ARG A 105 -7.56 2.98 8.38
N GLY A 106 -7.50 4.12 9.06
CA GLY A 106 -7.20 4.22 10.49
C GLY A 106 -5.70 4.15 10.84
N ALA A 107 -5.35 4.69 12.00
CA ALA A 107 -3.99 4.69 12.53
C ALA A 107 -3.46 3.28 12.83
N GLU A 108 -4.36 2.33 13.12
CA GLU A 108 -4.03 0.93 13.35
C GLU A 108 -3.29 0.31 12.16
N HIS A 109 -3.66 0.67 10.93
CA HIS A 109 -2.98 0.15 9.75
C HIS A 109 -1.57 0.73 9.56
N ALA A 110 -1.37 2.00 9.89
CA ALA A 110 -0.03 2.60 9.88
C ALA A 110 0.86 1.96 10.95
N ALA A 111 0.32 1.76 12.16
CA ALA A 111 0.99 1.03 13.23
C ALA A 111 1.36 -0.39 12.79
N LEU A 112 0.45 -1.09 12.11
CA LEU A 112 0.67 -2.43 11.58
C LEU A 112 1.83 -2.48 10.57
N GLY A 113 1.99 -1.49 9.70
CA GLY A 113 3.14 -1.35 8.80
C GLY A 113 4.47 -1.26 9.55
N HIS A 114 4.50 -0.49 10.65
CA HIS A 114 5.66 -0.38 11.53
C HIS A 114 5.93 -1.67 12.32
N GLU A 115 4.88 -2.34 12.84
CA GLU A 115 5.02 -3.65 13.48
C GLU A 115 5.66 -4.69 12.54
N PHE A 116 5.21 -4.74 11.30
CA PHE A 116 5.78 -5.64 10.30
C PHE A 116 7.24 -5.30 10.00
N THR A 117 7.56 -4.01 9.88
CA THR A 117 8.95 -3.56 9.68
C THR A 117 9.84 -3.97 10.85
N LEU A 118 9.39 -3.77 12.09
CA LEU A 118 10.12 -4.19 13.30
C LEU A 118 10.26 -5.71 13.36
N TYR A 119 9.21 -6.45 12.99
CA TYR A 119 9.27 -7.91 12.90
C TYR A 119 10.36 -8.37 11.92
N LEU A 120 10.43 -7.79 10.72
CA LEU A 120 11.46 -8.14 9.72
C LEU A 120 12.88 -7.77 10.18
N LEU A 121 13.05 -6.65 10.88
CA LEU A 121 14.34 -6.26 11.45
C LEU A 121 14.83 -7.26 12.51
N ARG A 122 13.91 -7.83 13.28
CA ARG A 122 14.23 -8.82 14.34
C ARG A 122 14.32 -10.26 13.82
N ASN A 123 13.85 -10.52 12.58
CA ASN A 123 13.80 -11.85 11.98
C ASN A 123 14.46 -11.88 10.59
N PRO A 124 15.82 -11.99 10.54
CA PRO A 124 16.57 -11.94 9.28
C PRO A 124 16.12 -12.98 8.24
N ALA A 125 15.77 -14.20 8.68
CA ALA A 125 15.28 -15.25 7.79
C ALA A 125 13.90 -14.91 7.17
N ALA A 126 13.01 -14.25 7.91
CA ALA A 126 11.74 -13.76 7.36
C ALA A 126 11.99 -12.63 6.34
N ARG A 127 12.89 -11.70 6.68
CA ARG A 127 13.29 -10.60 5.79
C ARG A 127 13.84 -11.12 4.46
N GLU A 128 14.71 -12.13 4.49
CA GLU A 128 15.27 -12.74 3.28
C GLU A 128 14.17 -13.37 2.40
N ARG A 129 13.25 -14.14 3.01
CA ARG A 129 12.14 -14.77 2.27
C ARG A 129 11.26 -13.78 1.51
N VAL A 130 11.07 -12.58 2.04
CA VAL A 130 10.19 -11.57 1.43
C VAL A 130 10.92 -10.47 0.65
N SER A 131 12.26 -10.52 0.60
CA SER A 131 13.08 -9.47 -0.04
C SER A 131 12.70 -9.25 -1.51
N GLY A 132 12.52 -10.32 -2.29
CA GLY A 132 12.09 -10.26 -3.68
C GLY A 132 10.70 -9.63 -3.84
N LYS A 133 9.74 -10.01 -3.01
CA LYS A 133 8.39 -9.42 -3.04
C LYS A 133 8.39 -7.93 -2.68
N ARG A 134 9.22 -7.52 -1.74
CA ARG A 134 9.37 -6.10 -1.40
C ARG A 134 9.98 -5.31 -2.56
N ALA A 135 10.97 -5.87 -3.25
CA ALA A 135 11.54 -5.26 -4.45
C ALA A 135 10.48 -5.09 -5.56
N GLU A 136 9.69 -6.14 -5.84
CA GLU A 136 8.58 -6.07 -6.81
C GLU A 136 7.60 -4.93 -6.50
N VAL A 137 7.24 -4.71 -5.23
CA VAL A 137 6.36 -3.60 -4.82
C VAL A 137 6.99 -2.25 -5.10
N VAL A 138 8.28 -2.07 -4.78
CA VAL A 138 9.00 -0.82 -5.04
C VAL A 138 9.11 -0.55 -6.54
N GLU A 139 9.43 -1.56 -7.34
CA GLU A 139 9.51 -1.43 -8.80
C GLU A 139 8.16 -1.06 -9.41
N ALA A 140 7.08 -1.73 -9.02
CA ALA A 140 5.73 -1.42 -9.50
C ALA A 140 5.31 0.02 -9.18
N LEU A 141 5.68 0.51 -7.98
CA LEU A 141 5.45 1.90 -7.58
C LEU A 141 6.31 2.87 -8.39
N ALA A 142 7.59 2.57 -8.56
CA ALA A 142 8.51 3.39 -9.35
C ALA A 142 8.00 3.55 -10.80
N ASP A 143 7.58 2.47 -11.43
CA ASP A 143 6.98 2.48 -12.77
C ASP A 143 5.69 3.31 -12.83
N PHE A 144 4.85 3.21 -11.80
CA PHE A 144 3.64 4.03 -11.70
C PHE A 144 3.99 5.53 -11.64
N ILE A 145 4.96 5.90 -10.80
CA ILE A 145 5.44 7.29 -10.65
C ILE A 145 5.98 7.82 -11.97
N VAL A 146 6.84 7.05 -12.66
CA VAL A 146 7.41 7.43 -13.96
C VAL A 146 6.29 7.70 -14.96
N ARG A 147 5.35 6.78 -15.13
CA ARG A 147 4.21 6.98 -16.05
C ARG A 147 3.35 8.19 -15.70
N GLY A 148 3.23 8.51 -14.42
CA GLY A 148 2.51 9.70 -13.95
C GLY A 148 3.23 10.99 -14.34
N VAL A 149 4.53 11.05 -14.10
CA VAL A 149 5.39 12.19 -14.40
C VAL A 149 5.52 12.43 -15.92
N ASP A 150 5.71 11.36 -16.70
CA ASP A 150 5.77 11.44 -18.17
C ASP A 150 4.47 12.02 -18.77
N ARG A 151 3.31 11.67 -18.23
CA ARG A 151 2.02 12.24 -18.67
C ARG A 151 1.91 13.74 -18.43
N LEU A 152 2.63 14.27 -17.45
CA LEU A 152 2.71 15.70 -17.17
C LEU A 152 3.78 16.42 -17.99
N GLY A 153 4.49 15.70 -18.88
CA GLY A 153 5.62 16.26 -19.64
C GLY A 153 6.83 16.58 -18.79
N GLY A 154 7.00 15.84 -17.67
CA GLY A 154 8.08 16.11 -16.73
C GLY A 154 9.09 14.97 -16.61
N SER A 155 10.07 15.16 -15.75
CA SER A 155 11.09 14.18 -15.39
C SER A 155 11.38 14.19 -13.89
N LEU A 156 11.87 13.07 -13.35
CA LEU A 156 12.27 12.99 -11.95
C LEU A 156 13.70 13.53 -11.76
N ARG A 157 13.91 14.30 -10.70
CA ARG A 157 15.24 14.78 -10.26
C ARG A 157 16.04 13.74 -9.51
N ILE A 158 15.39 12.66 -9.05
CA ILE A 158 15.98 11.53 -8.32
C ILE A 158 15.54 10.20 -8.97
N PRO A 159 16.29 9.11 -8.79
CA PRO A 159 15.87 7.80 -9.32
C PRO A 159 14.48 7.42 -8.84
N ALA A 160 13.63 6.89 -9.74
CA ALA A 160 12.24 6.53 -9.43
C ALA A 160 12.14 5.53 -8.27
N ALA A 161 13.04 4.54 -8.20
CA ALA A 161 13.09 3.59 -7.09
C ALA A 161 13.39 4.29 -5.75
N THR A 162 14.26 5.30 -5.75
CA THR A 162 14.53 6.11 -4.54
C THR A 162 13.29 6.90 -4.14
N PHE A 163 12.59 7.51 -5.09
CA PHE A 163 11.33 8.21 -4.84
C PHE A 163 10.29 7.27 -4.23
N ALA A 164 10.12 6.08 -4.82
CA ALA A 164 9.21 5.05 -4.31
C ALA A 164 9.54 4.61 -2.88
N HIS A 165 10.82 4.38 -2.59
CA HIS A 165 11.27 4.04 -1.22
C HIS A 165 10.96 5.13 -0.21
N VAL A 166 11.22 6.40 -0.54
CA VAL A 166 10.92 7.53 0.36
C VAL A 166 9.41 7.65 0.58
N LEU A 167 8.60 7.50 -0.47
CA LEU A 167 7.15 7.56 -0.37
C LEU A 167 6.59 6.46 0.56
N ILE A 168 7.06 5.22 0.40
CA ILE A 168 6.67 4.10 1.27
C ILE A 168 7.10 4.37 2.72
N ALA A 169 8.34 4.82 2.93
CA ALA A 169 8.87 5.06 4.27
C ALA A 169 8.15 6.19 5.02
N THR A 170 7.68 7.22 4.30
CA THR A 170 7.03 8.39 4.92
C THR A 170 5.54 8.24 5.09
N SER A 171 4.86 7.39 4.32
CA SER A 171 3.40 7.27 4.31
C SER A 171 2.80 6.90 5.67
N ASP A 172 3.30 5.84 6.30
CA ASP A 172 2.80 5.42 7.62
C ASP A 172 3.24 6.39 8.71
N ALA A 173 4.45 6.99 8.60
CA ALA A 173 4.96 7.98 9.53
C ALA A 173 4.11 9.25 9.56
N ILE A 174 3.58 9.71 8.42
CA ILE A 174 2.68 10.87 8.33
C ILE A 174 1.39 10.61 9.09
N VAL A 175 0.80 9.42 8.92
CA VAL A 175 -0.44 9.05 9.64
C VAL A 175 -0.20 9.04 11.15
N LEU A 176 0.87 8.38 11.60
CA LEU A 176 1.20 8.29 13.02
C LEU A 176 1.51 9.66 13.63
N SER A 177 2.27 10.53 12.93
CA SER A 177 2.53 11.88 13.42
C SER A 177 1.26 12.73 13.50
N SER A 178 0.32 12.58 12.55
CA SER A 178 -0.97 13.26 12.62
C SER A 178 -1.79 12.83 13.84
N GLU A 179 -1.77 11.55 14.19
CA GLU A 179 -2.54 11.02 15.32
C GLU A 179 -1.88 11.34 16.69
N LEU A 180 -0.54 11.31 16.73
CA LEU A 180 0.19 11.51 18.00
C LEU A 180 0.44 12.98 18.34
N ASP A 181 0.71 13.80 17.33
CA ASP A 181 1.20 15.17 17.50
C ASP A 181 0.19 16.23 17.02
N ASP A 182 -0.96 15.84 16.47
CA ASP A 182 -1.98 16.69 15.83
C ASP A 182 -1.37 17.61 14.74
N ILE A 183 -0.40 17.07 13.98
CA ILE A 183 0.29 17.80 12.92
C ILE A 183 -0.19 17.32 11.56
N ASP A 184 -0.66 18.23 10.70
CA ASP A 184 -1.01 17.92 9.31
C ASP A 184 0.21 18.01 8.40
N LEU A 185 0.81 16.85 8.10
CA LEU A 185 1.99 16.73 7.23
C LEU A 185 1.65 16.38 5.78
N TYR A 186 0.39 16.13 5.44
CA TYR A 186 0.01 15.68 4.09
C TYR A 186 0.41 16.69 3.01
N ARG A 187 0.02 17.94 3.16
CA ARG A 187 0.35 18.98 2.21
C ARG A 187 1.85 19.28 2.11
N PRO A 188 2.59 19.50 3.21
CA PRO A 188 4.05 19.72 3.16
C PRO A 188 4.82 18.60 2.48
N ILE A 189 4.48 17.35 2.74
CA ILE A 189 5.15 16.19 2.13
C ILE A 189 4.86 16.11 0.64
N ILE A 190 3.63 16.36 0.20
CA ILE A 190 3.31 16.40 -1.23
C ILE A 190 4.10 17.48 -1.96
N GLU A 191 4.24 18.66 -1.38
CA GLU A 191 5.07 19.73 -1.93
C GLU A 191 6.53 19.29 -2.08
N MET A 192 7.08 18.60 -1.09
CA MET A 192 8.43 18.03 -1.17
C MET A 192 8.53 17.00 -2.31
N PHE A 193 7.55 16.11 -2.47
CA PHE A 193 7.55 15.14 -3.56
C PHE A 193 7.42 15.80 -4.93
N VAL A 194 6.54 16.78 -5.07
CA VAL A 194 6.38 17.52 -6.33
C VAL A 194 7.65 18.33 -6.66
N SER A 195 8.38 18.85 -5.68
CA SER A 195 9.65 19.53 -5.91
C SER A 195 10.75 18.61 -6.50
N ALA A 196 10.61 17.29 -6.33
CA ALA A 196 11.49 16.31 -6.97
C ALA A 196 11.12 16.02 -8.44
N ILE A 197 10.04 16.61 -8.95
CA ILE A 197 9.64 16.55 -10.36
C ILE A 197 10.10 17.84 -11.05
N LYS A 198 10.73 17.70 -12.22
CA LYS A 198 11.00 18.79 -13.13
C LYS A 198 9.93 18.75 -14.22
N LEU A 199 9.12 19.79 -14.34
CA LEU A 199 8.21 20.01 -15.46
C LEU A 199 8.97 20.80 -16.51
N ASP A 200 8.87 20.38 -17.78
CA ASP A 200 9.52 21.04 -18.92
C ASP A 200 8.70 22.21 -19.42
#